data_ce96ca5a60e30728c1b83ee50d964fea
#
_entry.id   ce96ca5a60e30728c1b83ee50d964fea
#
_cell.length_a   1.000
_cell.length_b   1.000
_cell.length_c   1.000
_cell.angle_alpha   90.00
_cell.angle_beta   90.00
_cell.angle_gamma   90.00
#
_symmetry.space_group_name_H-M   'P 1'
#
loop_
_entity.id
_entity.type
_entity.pdbx_description
1 polymer ?
#
loop_
_entity_poly.entity_id
_entity_poly.type
_entity_poly.pdbx_seq_one_letter_code
_entity_poly.pdbx_strand_id
1 'polypeptide(L)'
;QADPKKEIGLLVDEWGTWWDEEPGTIKGHLYQQNCMRDAFVAALSLNVFHRHCERVRMTNIAQVVNVLQSMILTDTKGTGHMVLTPTYHVFNMYKDFQEATYLPMDVKCDSMDVRGDDHAKDGRKIPLVSTSAAKKADGTIVVSLANVSLDKAQQVELKLDGAAAKAVNGQILACKKVSDFNDFEHPDVLKPAAFKD
;
A
#
# COMPACT_ATOMS: atom_id res chain seq x y z
N GLN A 1 18.54 -24.14 12.14
CA GLN A 1 17.33 -23.29 12.06
C GLN A 1 16.25 -23.86 12.96
N ALA A 2 15.55 -23.01 13.74
CA ALA A 2 14.53 -23.48 14.70
C ALA A 2 13.24 -23.97 14.02
N ASP A 3 12.98 -23.59 12.77
CA ASP A 3 11.78 -23.96 12.00
C ASP A 3 12.14 -24.13 10.52
N PRO A 4 12.82 -25.23 10.15
CA PRO A 4 13.28 -25.44 8.77
C PRO A 4 12.14 -25.70 7.79
N LYS A 5 10.98 -26.17 8.27
CA LYS A 5 9.79 -26.45 7.44
C LYS A 5 8.87 -25.24 7.29
N LYS A 6 9.18 -24.11 7.94
CA LYS A 6 8.36 -22.89 7.94
C LYS A 6 6.90 -23.12 8.38
N GLU A 7 6.71 -24.00 9.37
CA GLU A 7 5.37 -24.34 9.89
C GLU A 7 4.84 -23.27 10.85
N ILE A 8 5.76 -22.54 11.52
CA ILE A 8 5.39 -21.45 12.44
C ILE A 8 5.07 -20.20 11.60
N GLY A 9 3.82 -19.76 11.63
CA GLY A 9 3.39 -18.53 10.98
C GLY A 9 3.92 -17.28 11.69
N LEU A 10 4.20 -16.24 10.92
CA LEU A 10 4.51 -14.90 11.41
C LEU A 10 3.24 -14.05 11.36
N LEU A 11 2.86 -13.47 12.48
CA LEU A 11 1.82 -12.47 12.61
C LEU A 11 2.52 -11.13 12.84
N VAL A 12 2.31 -10.18 11.94
CA VAL A 12 2.78 -8.80 12.10
C VAL A 12 1.67 -8.02 12.76
N ASP A 13 1.68 -7.99 14.07
CA ASP A 13 0.57 -7.50 14.89
C ASP A 13 0.28 -6.02 14.69
N GLU A 14 1.31 -5.24 14.38
CA GLU A 14 1.20 -3.81 14.19
C GLU A 14 2.26 -3.32 13.19
N TRP A 15 1.82 -2.53 12.20
CA TRP A 15 2.72 -1.87 11.25
C TRP A 15 2.06 -0.60 10.69
N GLY A 16 2.86 0.29 10.13
CA GLY A 16 2.39 1.52 9.51
C GLY A 16 3.38 2.66 9.67
N THR A 17 2.90 3.89 9.51
CA THR A 17 3.68 5.11 9.71
C THR A 17 3.37 5.75 11.05
N TRP A 18 4.37 6.37 11.64
CA TRP A 18 4.23 7.17 12.85
C TRP A 18 4.90 8.51 12.65
N TRP A 19 4.09 9.52 12.49
CA TRP A 19 4.53 10.90 12.32
C TRP A 19 4.15 11.73 13.54
N ASP A 20 4.61 12.97 13.56
CA ASP A 20 4.18 13.91 14.58
C ASP A 20 2.66 14.13 14.53
N GLU A 21 2.08 14.37 15.70
CA GLU A 21 0.65 14.70 15.82
C GLU A 21 0.35 16.03 15.15
N GLU A 22 -0.83 16.13 14.52
CA GLU A 22 -1.25 17.38 13.91
C GLU A 22 -1.44 18.49 14.95
N PRO A 23 -0.94 19.71 14.68
CA PRO A 23 -1.12 20.84 15.58
C PRO A 23 -2.59 21.10 15.91
N GLY A 24 -2.88 21.35 17.19
CA GLY A 24 -4.25 21.64 17.67
C GLY A 24 -5.08 20.39 17.96
N THR A 25 -4.55 19.19 17.77
CA THR A 25 -5.19 17.95 18.19
C THR A 25 -4.86 17.58 19.64
N ILE A 26 -5.55 16.60 20.21
CA ILE A 26 -5.33 16.18 21.59
C ILE A 26 -4.03 15.39 21.67
N LYS A 27 -3.07 15.91 22.44
CA LYS A 27 -1.76 15.29 22.62
C LYS A 27 -1.90 13.86 23.19
N GLY A 28 -1.17 12.92 22.60
CA GLY A 28 -1.20 11.52 22.98
C GLY A 28 -2.33 10.72 22.34
N HIS A 29 -3.22 11.35 21.55
CA HIS A 29 -4.21 10.66 20.75
C HIS A 29 -3.68 10.22 19.38
N LEU A 30 -2.44 10.60 19.05
CA LEU A 30 -1.68 10.16 17.88
C LEU A 30 -2.40 10.41 16.55
N TYR A 31 -3.15 11.52 16.46
CA TYR A 31 -3.77 11.92 15.19
C TYR A 31 -2.72 12.52 14.28
N GLN A 32 -2.51 11.90 13.14
CA GLN A 32 -1.58 12.37 12.10
C GLN A 32 -2.29 12.56 10.76
N GLN A 33 -1.75 13.43 9.91
CA GLN A 33 -2.24 13.61 8.56
C GLN A 33 -1.86 12.41 7.69
N ASN A 34 -2.88 11.68 7.22
CA ASN A 34 -2.69 10.57 6.28
C ASN A 34 -2.80 11.09 4.84
N CYS A 35 -1.73 10.96 4.08
CA CYS A 35 -1.62 11.46 2.72
C CYS A 35 -1.17 10.36 1.74
N MET A 36 -0.91 10.70 0.50
CA MET A 36 -0.46 9.73 -0.51
C MET A 36 0.86 9.04 -0.13
N ARG A 37 1.75 9.69 0.62
CA ARG A 37 2.95 9.07 1.21
C ARG A 37 2.60 7.81 2.00
N ASP A 38 1.57 7.87 2.84
CA ASP A 38 1.15 6.76 3.69
C ASP A 38 0.51 5.63 2.86
N ALA A 39 -0.20 5.98 1.80
CA ALA A 39 -0.70 5.02 0.82
C ALA A 39 0.44 4.25 0.14
N PHE A 40 1.54 4.92 -0.22
CA PHE A 40 2.73 4.23 -0.74
C PHE A 40 3.32 3.26 0.29
N VAL A 41 3.46 3.69 1.55
CA VAL A 41 3.94 2.80 2.61
C VAL A 41 3.05 1.57 2.73
N ALA A 42 1.72 1.74 2.68
CA ALA A 42 0.79 0.61 2.72
C ALA A 42 0.98 -0.33 1.51
N ALA A 43 0.99 0.19 0.28
CA ALA A 43 1.14 -0.62 -0.92
C ALA A 43 2.47 -1.38 -0.97
N LEU A 44 3.57 -0.71 -0.64
CA LEU A 44 4.91 -1.31 -0.62
C LEU A 44 5.01 -2.40 0.45
N SER A 45 4.46 -2.17 1.64
CA SER A 45 4.45 -3.15 2.73
C SER A 45 3.62 -4.38 2.37
N LEU A 46 2.41 -4.19 1.81
CA LEU A 46 1.57 -5.30 1.36
C LEU A 46 2.26 -6.13 0.27
N ASN A 47 2.93 -5.49 -0.70
CA ASN A 47 3.71 -6.21 -1.70
C ASN A 47 4.86 -7.03 -1.07
N VAL A 48 5.50 -6.53 -0.01
CA VAL A 48 6.52 -7.30 0.75
C VAL A 48 5.88 -8.48 1.45
N PHE A 49 4.76 -8.28 2.15
CA PHE A 49 4.06 -9.36 2.86
C PHE A 49 3.60 -10.47 1.91
N HIS A 50 3.09 -10.13 0.73
CA HIS A 50 2.72 -11.11 -0.29
C HIS A 50 3.92 -11.95 -0.74
N ARG A 51 5.10 -11.35 -0.94
CA ARG A 51 6.32 -12.10 -1.30
C ARG A 51 6.77 -13.09 -0.23
N HIS A 52 6.33 -12.91 1.01
CA HIS A 52 6.65 -13.77 2.16
C HIS A 52 5.43 -14.53 2.71
N CYS A 53 4.39 -14.71 1.88
CA CYS A 53 3.11 -15.32 2.30
C CYS A 53 3.24 -16.78 2.76
N GLU A 54 4.33 -17.48 2.42
CA GLU A 54 4.63 -18.80 2.98
C GLU A 54 4.90 -18.74 4.49
N ARG A 55 5.26 -17.57 5.02
CA ARG A 55 5.58 -17.35 6.42
C ARG A 55 4.62 -16.37 7.08
N VAL A 56 4.36 -15.23 6.42
CA VAL A 56 3.47 -14.18 6.92
C VAL A 56 2.02 -14.62 6.74
N ARG A 57 1.29 -14.74 7.86
CA ARG A 57 -0.10 -15.23 7.87
C ARG A 57 -1.11 -14.12 8.11
N MET A 58 -0.71 -13.07 8.84
CA MET A 58 -1.57 -11.93 9.14
C MET A 58 -0.71 -10.68 9.31
N THR A 59 -1.24 -9.54 8.90
CA THR A 59 -0.61 -8.24 9.11
C THR A 59 -1.67 -7.19 9.44
N ASN A 60 -1.49 -6.44 10.52
CA ASN A 60 -2.46 -5.47 11.01
C ASN A 60 -1.91 -4.06 10.88
N ILE A 61 -2.63 -3.20 10.14
CA ILE A 61 -2.29 -1.78 10.07
C ILE A 61 -2.61 -1.09 11.40
N ALA A 62 -1.75 -0.18 11.81
CA ALA A 62 -1.97 0.64 13.00
C ALA A 62 -2.29 2.09 12.58
N GLN A 63 -3.56 2.50 12.66
CA GLN A 63 -4.72 1.74 13.11
C GLN A 63 -5.89 1.93 12.13
N VAL A 64 -7.11 1.47 12.51
CA VAL A 64 -8.25 1.54 11.58
C VAL A 64 -8.88 2.93 11.57
N VAL A 65 -9.05 3.58 12.74
CA VAL A 65 -9.81 4.84 12.88
C VAL A 65 -9.03 5.87 13.69
N ASN A 66 -8.90 7.07 13.16
CA ASN A 66 -8.40 8.30 13.81
C ASN A 66 -6.96 8.29 14.34
N VAL A 67 -6.31 7.16 14.45
CA VAL A 67 -5.02 7.02 15.14
C VAL A 67 -3.94 6.57 14.16
N LEU A 68 -2.78 7.21 14.20
CA LEU A 68 -1.62 6.88 13.35
C LEU A 68 -1.99 6.80 11.85
N GLN A 69 -1.55 5.79 11.15
CA GLN A 69 -1.91 5.55 9.74
C GLN A 69 -3.33 4.97 9.64
N SER A 70 -4.33 5.75 10.04
CA SER A 70 -5.72 5.30 10.03
C SER A 70 -6.28 5.19 8.62
N MET A 71 -7.18 4.21 8.43
CA MET A 71 -7.93 4.06 7.19
C MET A 71 -9.14 5.00 7.13
N ILE A 72 -9.72 5.33 8.27
CA ILE A 72 -10.95 6.11 8.39
C ILE A 72 -10.73 7.24 9.38
N LEU A 73 -11.17 8.45 9.04
CA LEU A 73 -11.29 9.57 9.97
C LEU A 73 -12.77 9.81 10.27
N THR A 74 -13.10 10.01 11.53
CA THR A 74 -14.43 10.42 12.00
C THR A 74 -14.36 11.78 12.64
N ASP A 75 -15.40 12.59 12.47
CA ASP A 75 -15.42 13.92 13.08
C ASP A 75 -15.61 13.87 14.59
N THR A 76 -15.03 14.85 15.28
CA THR A 76 -15.14 14.98 16.74
C THR A 76 -16.45 15.62 17.19
N LYS A 77 -17.26 16.10 16.25
CA LYS A 77 -18.53 16.79 16.54
C LYS A 77 -19.72 15.82 16.61
N GLY A 78 -19.49 14.53 16.31
CA GLY A 78 -20.53 13.50 16.31
C GLY A 78 -21.61 13.69 15.21
N THR A 79 -21.26 14.35 14.12
CA THR A 79 -22.19 14.55 13.00
C THR A 79 -22.37 13.30 12.14
N GLY A 80 -21.56 12.28 12.38
CA GLY A 80 -21.54 11.04 11.59
C GLY A 80 -20.75 11.16 10.29
N HIS A 81 -20.08 12.27 10.06
CA HIS A 81 -19.21 12.41 8.89
C HIS A 81 -17.96 11.55 9.05
N MET A 82 -17.58 10.85 7.99
CA MET A 82 -16.32 10.13 7.92
C MET A 82 -15.61 10.41 6.61
N VAL A 83 -14.28 10.26 6.66
CA VAL A 83 -13.40 10.41 5.50
C VAL A 83 -12.60 9.13 5.31
N LEU A 84 -12.53 8.67 4.08
CA LEU A 84 -11.68 7.55 3.69
C LEU A 84 -10.31 8.09 3.31
N THR A 85 -9.28 7.65 4.00
CA THR A 85 -7.90 8.10 3.73
C THR A 85 -7.34 7.41 2.47
N PRO A 86 -6.26 7.91 1.89
CA PRO A 86 -5.55 7.21 0.80
C PRO A 86 -5.12 5.78 1.19
N THR A 87 -4.79 5.55 2.46
CA THR A 87 -4.50 4.19 2.98
C THR A 87 -5.69 3.26 2.85
N TYR A 88 -6.92 3.71 3.18
CA TYR A 88 -8.14 2.93 2.96
C TYR A 88 -8.26 2.48 1.51
N HIS A 89 -8.03 3.39 0.57
CA HIS A 89 -8.16 3.06 -0.85
C HIS A 89 -7.17 1.99 -1.28
N VAL A 90 -5.94 2.01 -0.77
CA VAL A 90 -4.98 0.92 -1.01
C VAL A 90 -5.53 -0.41 -0.50
N PHE A 91 -5.98 -0.48 0.75
CA PHE A 91 -6.55 -1.72 1.29
C PHE A 91 -7.75 -2.21 0.48
N ASN A 92 -8.64 -1.31 0.07
CA ASN A 92 -9.79 -1.68 -0.76
C ASN A 92 -9.37 -2.21 -2.14
N MET A 93 -8.31 -1.66 -2.75
CA MET A 93 -7.75 -2.16 -4.01
C MET A 93 -7.07 -3.53 -3.82
N TYR A 94 -6.47 -3.78 -2.66
CA TYR A 94 -5.75 -5.03 -2.36
C TYR A 94 -6.65 -6.15 -1.85
N LYS A 95 -7.94 -5.91 -1.59
CA LYS A 95 -8.87 -6.97 -1.13
C LYS A 95 -8.93 -8.20 -2.04
N ASP A 96 -8.69 -8.01 -3.35
CA ASP A 96 -8.71 -9.09 -4.32
C ASP A 96 -7.53 -10.06 -4.21
N PHE A 97 -6.52 -9.72 -3.40
CA PHE A 97 -5.41 -10.63 -3.07
C PHE A 97 -5.76 -11.61 -1.94
N GLN A 98 -6.83 -11.36 -1.20
CA GLN A 98 -7.25 -12.26 -0.11
C GLN A 98 -7.67 -13.61 -0.70
N GLU A 99 -7.23 -14.71 -0.03
CA GLU A 99 -7.48 -16.10 -0.45
C GLU A 99 -6.99 -16.46 -1.85
N ALA A 100 -6.19 -15.60 -2.48
CA ALA A 100 -5.59 -15.86 -3.78
C ALA A 100 -4.22 -16.54 -3.63
N THR A 101 -3.82 -17.28 -4.65
CA THR A 101 -2.51 -17.93 -4.70
C THR A 101 -1.46 -16.94 -5.21
N TYR A 102 -0.41 -16.67 -4.44
CA TYR A 102 0.68 -15.80 -4.84
C TYR A 102 1.36 -16.30 -6.12
N LEU A 103 1.64 -15.39 -7.04
CA LEU A 103 2.41 -15.66 -8.27
C LEU A 103 3.75 -14.92 -8.16
N PRO A 104 4.88 -15.64 -8.28
CA PRO A 104 6.20 -15.01 -8.34
C PRO A 104 6.29 -14.04 -9.54
N MET A 105 6.93 -12.91 -9.33
CA MET A 105 7.18 -11.92 -10.38
C MET A 105 8.69 -11.64 -10.50
N ASP A 106 9.18 -11.62 -11.73
CA ASP A 106 10.48 -11.06 -12.08
C ASP A 106 10.28 -9.62 -12.56
N VAL A 107 10.89 -8.66 -11.89
CA VAL A 107 10.72 -7.22 -12.16
C VAL A 107 12.04 -6.64 -12.63
N LYS A 108 12.03 -6.10 -13.84
CA LYS A 108 13.17 -5.37 -14.41
C LYS A 108 12.78 -3.90 -14.54
N CYS A 109 13.33 -3.05 -13.71
CA CYS A 109 13.13 -1.61 -13.75
C CYS A 109 14.34 -0.89 -13.18
N ASP A 110 14.42 0.41 -13.42
CA ASP A 110 15.40 1.27 -12.77
C ASP A 110 15.16 1.32 -11.26
N SER A 111 16.15 1.82 -10.54
CA SER A 111 16.08 2.02 -9.10
C SER A 111 16.45 3.45 -8.73
N MET A 112 15.95 3.91 -7.58
CA MET A 112 16.34 5.18 -6.98
C MET A 112 17.12 4.96 -5.70
N ASP A 113 18.02 5.89 -5.38
CA ASP A 113 18.73 5.88 -4.10
C ASP A 113 17.77 6.30 -2.98
N VAL A 114 17.76 5.51 -1.91
CA VAL A 114 17.07 5.89 -0.69
C VAL A 114 17.98 6.83 0.09
N ARG A 115 17.54 8.08 0.21
CA ARG A 115 18.18 9.01 1.16
C ARG A 115 17.69 8.61 2.55
N GLY A 116 18.52 7.87 3.26
CA GLY A 116 18.29 7.54 4.66
C GLY A 116 18.68 8.71 5.56
N ASP A 117 18.20 8.63 6.79
CA ASP A 117 18.81 9.32 7.91
C ASP A 117 20.23 8.76 8.17
N ASP A 118 20.91 9.25 9.19
CA ASP A 118 22.28 8.82 9.55
C ASP A 118 22.43 7.30 9.81
N HIS A 119 21.30 6.57 9.88
CA HIS A 119 21.27 5.10 10.04
C HIS A 119 21.26 4.34 8.72
N ALA A 120 21.00 4.98 7.58
CA ALA A 120 20.98 4.37 6.25
C ALA A 120 22.21 4.76 5.42
N LYS A 121 23.41 4.58 5.98
CA LYS A 121 24.69 4.92 5.31
C LYS A 121 25.04 4.03 4.11
N ASP A 122 24.22 3.04 3.77
CA ASP A 122 24.60 1.93 2.90
C ASP A 122 24.24 2.13 1.43
N GLY A 123 23.82 3.33 1.01
CA GLY A 123 23.47 3.59 -0.41
C GLY A 123 22.38 2.63 -0.92
N ARG A 124 21.37 2.35 -0.11
CA ARG A 124 20.28 1.44 -0.48
C ARG A 124 19.53 1.97 -1.69
N LYS A 125 19.19 1.07 -2.59
CA LYS A 125 18.37 1.37 -3.75
C LYS A 125 17.04 0.65 -3.64
N ILE A 126 15.98 1.32 -4.06
CA ILE A 126 14.67 0.68 -4.23
C ILE A 126 14.28 0.68 -5.71
N PRO A 127 13.64 -0.39 -6.19
CA PRO A 127 13.09 -0.40 -7.55
C PRO A 127 12.06 0.71 -7.72
N LEU A 128 12.02 1.35 -8.88
CA LEU A 128 11.03 2.41 -9.17
C LEU A 128 9.59 1.87 -9.24
N VAL A 129 9.43 0.55 -9.49
CA VAL A 129 8.12 -0.09 -9.50
C VAL A 129 8.14 -1.27 -8.52
N SER A 130 7.27 -1.21 -7.52
CA SER A 130 7.00 -2.34 -6.63
C SER A 130 5.75 -3.07 -7.09
N THR A 131 5.79 -4.40 -7.05
CA THR A 131 4.73 -5.24 -7.62
C THR A 131 4.38 -6.40 -6.71
N SER A 132 3.16 -6.91 -6.89
CA SER A 132 2.75 -8.24 -6.43
C SER A 132 1.72 -8.81 -7.41
N ALA A 133 1.66 -10.13 -7.54
CA ALA A 133 0.65 -10.80 -8.34
C ALA A 133 0.08 -12.01 -7.61
N ALA A 134 -1.18 -12.31 -7.89
CA ALA A 134 -1.83 -13.49 -7.36
C ALA A 134 -2.91 -14.01 -8.34
N LYS A 135 -3.24 -15.29 -8.23
CA LYS A 135 -4.30 -15.96 -8.99
C LYS A 135 -5.43 -16.33 -8.05
N LYS A 136 -6.63 -15.84 -8.35
CA LYS A 136 -7.88 -16.18 -7.65
C LYS A 136 -8.37 -17.57 -8.04
N ALA A 137 -9.27 -18.13 -7.25
CA ALA A 137 -9.87 -19.44 -7.50
C ALA A 137 -10.63 -19.51 -8.82
N ASP A 138 -11.20 -18.40 -9.31
CA ASP A 138 -11.89 -18.28 -10.59
C ASP A 138 -10.95 -18.16 -11.81
N GLY A 139 -9.64 -18.18 -11.58
CA GLY A 139 -8.61 -18.03 -12.60
C GLY A 139 -8.21 -16.60 -12.92
N THR A 140 -8.87 -15.58 -12.34
CA THR A 140 -8.49 -14.18 -12.49
C THR A 140 -7.10 -13.94 -11.92
N ILE A 141 -6.26 -13.24 -12.66
CA ILE A 141 -4.94 -12.77 -12.18
C ILE A 141 -5.07 -11.32 -11.73
N VAL A 142 -4.69 -11.09 -10.49
CA VAL A 142 -4.64 -9.75 -9.89
C VAL A 142 -3.18 -9.30 -9.83
N VAL A 143 -2.92 -8.06 -10.23
CA VAL A 143 -1.57 -7.47 -10.19
C VAL A 143 -1.66 -6.11 -9.51
N SER A 144 -0.78 -5.85 -8.57
CA SER A 144 -0.55 -4.51 -8.00
C SER A 144 0.73 -3.92 -8.55
N LEU A 145 0.68 -2.65 -8.89
CA LEU A 145 1.81 -1.85 -9.37
C LEU A 145 1.86 -0.56 -8.56
N ALA A 146 2.99 -0.28 -7.91
CA ALA A 146 3.24 0.98 -7.23
C ALA A 146 4.46 1.66 -7.83
N ASN A 147 4.24 2.79 -8.52
CA ASN A 147 5.31 3.64 -9.04
C ASN A 147 5.76 4.60 -7.94
N VAL A 148 6.97 4.42 -7.43
CA VAL A 148 7.54 5.26 -6.36
C VAL A 148 8.32 6.47 -6.89
N SER A 149 8.44 6.64 -8.21
CA SER A 149 9.03 7.84 -8.78
C SER A 149 8.11 9.04 -8.53
N LEU A 150 8.65 10.12 -7.98
CA LEU A 150 7.89 11.33 -7.67
C LEU A 150 7.63 12.20 -8.90
N ASP A 151 8.38 12.01 -9.98
CA ASP A 151 8.45 12.92 -11.13
C ASP A 151 8.28 12.22 -12.48
N LYS A 152 8.23 10.88 -12.53
CA LYS A 152 8.19 10.13 -13.79
C LYS A 152 7.12 9.05 -13.79
N ALA A 153 6.31 9.04 -14.84
CA ALA A 153 5.50 7.90 -15.19
C ALA A 153 6.38 6.72 -15.60
N GLN A 154 5.94 5.49 -15.28
CA GLN A 154 6.60 4.27 -15.67
C GLN A 154 5.73 3.54 -16.70
N GLN A 155 6.34 3.22 -17.83
CA GLN A 155 5.72 2.30 -18.79
C GLN A 155 6.00 0.87 -18.34
N VAL A 156 4.94 0.07 -18.18
CA VAL A 156 5.03 -1.30 -17.67
C VAL A 156 4.54 -2.27 -18.72
N GLU A 157 5.38 -3.23 -19.08
CA GLU A 157 5.00 -4.39 -19.89
C GLU A 157 4.81 -5.60 -18.97
N LEU A 158 3.62 -6.22 -19.01
CA LEU A 158 3.33 -7.45 -18.28
C LEU A 158 3.37 -8.65 -19.22
N LYS A 159 4.19 -9.63 -18.89
CA LYS A 159 4.25 -10.93 -19.57
C LYS A 159 3.72 -12.02 -18.66
N LEU A 160 2.80 -12.82 -19.17
CA LEU A 160 2.23 -13.96 -18.46
C LEU A 160 2.82 -15.23 -19.05
N ASP A 161 3.59 -15.97 -18.26
CA ASP A 161 4.10 -17.28 -18.67
C ASP A 161 3.00 -18.33 -18.59
N GLY A 162 2.74 -19.01 -19.70
CA GLY A 162 1.75 -20.09 -19.78
C GLY A 162 0.28 -19.63 -19.77
N ALA A 163 0.01 -18.34 -19.92
CA ALA A 163 -1.35 -17.80 -20.02
C ALA A 163 -1.43 -16.61 -21.00
N ALA A 164 -2.62 -16.33 -21.50
CA ALA A 164 -2.91 -15.14 -22.28
C ALA A 164 -4.03 -14.34 -21.61
N ALA A 165 -3.83 -13.04 -21.46
CA ALA A 165 -4.88 -12.16 -20.98
C ALA A 165 -5.94 -11.97 -22.07
N LYS A 166 -7.22 -12.11 -21.69
CA LYS A 166 -8.37 -11.87 -22.59
C LYS A 166 -8.88 -10.42 -22.48
N ALA A 167 -8.79 -9.87 -21.30
CA ALA A 167 -9.16 -8.49 -20.99
C ALA A 167 -8.33 -8.00 -19.80
N VAL A 168 -8.04 -6.71 -19.79
CA VAL A 168 -7.38 -6.05 -18.68
C VAL A 168 -8.29 -4.92 -18.21
N ASN A 169 -8.55 -4.86 -16.92
CA ASN A 169 -9.21 -3.74 -16.26
C ASN A 169 -8.49 -3.45 -14.97
N GLY A 170 -8.69 -2.29 -14.41
CA GLY A 170 -8.02 -1.93 -13.17
C GLY A 170 -8.47 -0.60 -12.61
N GLN A 171 -7.86 -0.26 -11.52
CA GLN A 171 -8.02 1.02 -10.84
C GLN A 171 -6.65 1.66 -10.61
N ILE A 172 -6.61 2.97 -10.60
CA ILE A 172 -5.44 3.76 -10.28
C ILE A 172 -5.77 4.75 -9.17
N LEU A 173 -4.93 4.80 -8.15
CA LEU A 173 -4.90 5.87 -7.17
C LEU A 173 -3.70 6.77 -7.50
N ALA A 174 -3.96 8.00 -7.91
CA ALA A 174 -2.93 8.94 -8.33
C ALA A 174 -3.04 10.25 -7.55
N CYS A 175 -1.94 10.96 -7.42
CA CYS A 175 -1.84 12.27 -6.79
C CYS A 175 -1.06 13.25 -7.65
N LYS A 176 -1.20 14.54 -7.37
CA LYS A 176 -0.34 15.59 -7.92
C LYS A 176 0.90 15.80 -7.06
N LYS A 177 0.73 15.66 -5.75
CA LYS A 177 1.80 15.74 -4.75
C LYS A 177 1.69 14.57 -3.79
N VAL A 178 2.81 14.05 -3.34
CA VAL A 178 2.86 12.96 -2.36
C VAL A 178 2.22 13.36 -1.02
N SER A 179 2.09 14.65 -0.74
CA SER A 179 1.42 15.22 0.42
C SER A 179 -0.09 15.45 0.24
N ASP A 180 -0.67 15.15 -0.91
CA ASP A 180 -2.12 15.26 -1.10
C ASP A 180 -2.85 14.30 -0.15
N PHE A 181 -3.97 14.74 0.41
CA PHE A 181 -4.75 14.01 1.40
C PHE A 181 -6.25 14.30 1.25
N ASN A 182 -7.05 13.48 1.91
CA ASN A 182 -8.49 13.69 2.06
C ASN A 182 -8.78 14.24 3.46
N ASP A 183 -9.66 15.22 3.56
CA ASP A 183 -10.15 15.82 4.80
C ASP A 183 -11.68 15.96 4.79
N PHE A 184 -12.26 16.52 5.85
CA PHE A 184 -13.72 16.68 5.97
C PHE A 184 -14.31 17.73 5.02
N GLU A 185 -13.49 18.68 4.56
CA GLU A 185 -13.92 19.71 3.58
C GLU A 185 -13.74 19.17 2.14
N HIS A 186 -12.73 18.32 1.93
CA HIS A 186 -12.36 17.77 0.63
C HIS A 186 -12.16 16.24 0.72
N PRO A 187 -13.25 15.45 0.90
CA PRO A 187 -13.14 14.02 1.20
C PRO A 187 -12.68 13.15 0.03
N ASP A 188 -12.68 13.69 -1.17
CA ASP A 188 -12.47 12.97 -2.44
C ASP A 188 -11.30 13.53 -3.27
N VAL A 189 -10.34 14.23 -2.68
CA VAL A 189 -9.13 14.70 -3.40
C VAL A 189 -8.38 13.52 -4.00
N LEU A 190 -8.25 12.45 -3.23
CA LEU A 190 -7.64 11.19 -3.63
C LEU A 190 -8.68 10.08 -3.56
N LYS A 191 -9.05 9.56 -4.71
CA LYS A 191 -9.90 8.37 -4.85
C LYS A 191 -9.51 7.56 -6.07
N PRO A 192 -9.71 6.23 -6.03
CA PRO A 192 -9.42 5.39 -7.18
C PRO A 192 -10.28 5.78 -8.38
N ALA A 193 -9.65 5.81 -9.53
CA ALA A 193 -10.31 5.97 -10.83
C ALA A 193 -10.11 4.71 -11.66
N ALA A 194 -10.99 4.49 -12.65
CA ALA A 194 -10.78 3.40 -13.58
C ALA A 194 -9.47 3.61 -14.34
N PHE A 195 -8.64 2.57 -14.38
CA PHE A 195 -7.47 2.55 -15.24
C PHE A 195 -7.96 2.43 -16.68
N LYS A 196 -7.46 3.32 -17.53
CA LYS A 196 -7.69 3.29 -18.98
C LYS A 196 -6.34 3.22 -19.63
N ASP A 197 -6.14 2.17 -20.43
CA ASP A 197 -5.00 2.04 -21.31
C ASP A 197 -5.20 2.91 -22.56
#